data_4973c3f62d784a6e3dbf99d14c977e5a
#
_entry.id   4973c3f62d784a6e3dbf99d14c977e5a
#
_cell.length_a   1.000
_cell.length_b   1.000
_cell.length_c   1.000
_cell.angle_alpha   90.00
_cell.angle_beta   90.00
_cell.angle_gamma   90.00
#
_symmetry.space_group_name_H-M   'P 1'
#
loop_
_entity.id
_entity.type
_entity.pdbx_description
1 polymer ?
#
loop_
_entity_poly.entity_id
_entity_poly.type
_entity_poly.pdbx_seq_one_letter_code
_entity_poly.pdbx_strand_id
1 'polypeptide(L)'
;MRIDNARHWKLEAQPMPSDRIEQDLEQRAQQRIHEGRLPCTTDYRTWGGRGSNEPCALCDVIIRSDEVEYEIETIEASGRRQYRFHFLCHDAWQSACTQVS
;
A
#
# COMPACT_ATOMS: atom_id res chain seq x y z
N MET A 1 -4.33 40.79 -3.20
CA MET A 1 -4.63 40.33 -3.33
C MET A 1 -4.71 39.66 -3.33
N ARG A 2 -4.38 39.92 -3.27
CA ARG A 2 -4.52 39.32 -3.45
C ARG A 2 -4.64 38.44 -3.28
N ILE A 3 -4.41 38.67 -3.17
CA ILE A 3 -4.66 37.82 -3.13
C ILE A 3 -4.68 37.06 -3.05
N ASP A 4 -4.38 37.30 -3.07
CA ASP A 4 -4.59 36.53 -3.07
C ASP A 4 -4.52 35.77 -3.00
N ASN A 5 -4.16 35.99 -3.06
CA ASN A 5 -4.27 35.24 -3.07
C ASN A 5 -4.30 34.31 -2.84
N ALA A 6 -4.04 34.36 -2.74
CA ALA A 6 -4.22 33.49 -2.53
C ALA A 6 -4.58 32.68 -2.24
N ARG A 7 -4.51 32.91 -2.34
CA ARG A 7 -5.03 32.25 -2.09
C ARG A 7 -5.65 31.48 -2.28
N HIS A 8 -5.73 31.49 -2.63
CA HIS A 8 -6.38 30.78 -2.79
C HIS A 8 -6.38 29.97 -2.92
N TRP A 9 -5.95 30.12 -2.91
CA TRP A 9 -6.00 29.30 -3.05
C TRP A 9 -5.76 28.38 -2.61
N LYS A 10 -5.69 28.25 -2.37
CA LYS A 10 -5.12 27.39 -1.61
C LYS A 10 -5.82 26.21 -1.13
N LEU A 11 -6.94 26.20 -1.05
CA LEU A 11 -7.75 25.10 -0.77
C LEU A 11 -7.47 23.94 -1.65
N GLU A 12 -7.23 24.26 -2.87
CA GLU A 12 -7.04 23.21 -3.83
C GLU A 12 -5.74 22.49 -3.63
N ALA A 13 -4.88 23.06 -2.85
CA ALA A 13 -3.63 22.41 -2.55
C ALA A 13 -3.75 21.34 -1.49
N GLN A 14 -4.91 21.26 -0.83
CA GLN A 14 -5.10 20.26 0.22
C GLN A 14 -5.52 18.94 -0.39
N PRO A 15 -4.79 17.85 -0.16
CA PRO A 15 -5.23 16.55 -0.66
C PRO A 15 -6.47 16.08 0.07
N MET A 16 -7.27 15.28 -0.59
CA MET A 16 -8.40 14.63 0.05
C MET A 16 -7.88 13.66 1.11
N PRO A 17 -8.65 13.41 2.17
CA PRO A 17 -8.19 12.46 3.20
C PRO A 17 -7.82 11.10 2.64
N SER A 18 -8.55 10.61 1.63
CA SER A 18 -8.22 9.32 1.03
C SER A 18 -6.88 9.37 0.31
N ASP A 19 -6.57 10.49 -0.34
CA ASP A 19 -5.30 10.65 -1.03
C ASP A 19 -4.14 10.65 -0.03
N ARG A 20 -4.35 11.29 1.11
CA ARG A 20 -3.33 11.35 2.16
C ARG A 20 -3.07 9.95 2.71
N ILE A 21 -4.12 9.18 2.95
CA ILE A 21 -3.97 7.82 3.44
C ILE A 21 -3.19 6.98 2.44
N GLU A 22 -3.48 7.12 1.16
CA GLU A 22 -2.78 6.37 0.12
C GLU A 22 -1.31 6.75 0.06
N GLN A 23 -1.01 8.04 0.20
CA GLN A 23 0.38 8.49 0.20
C GLN A 23 1.14 7.97 1.40
N ASP A 24 0.51 7.95 2.57
CA ASP A 24 1.15 7.44 3.78
C ASP A 24 1.40 5.94 3.65
N LEU A 25 0.47 5.20 3.06
CA LEU A 25 0.65 3.77 2.85
C LEU A 25 1.76 3.51 1.85
N GLU A 26 1.85 4.32 0.81
CA GLU A 26 2.90 4.15 -0.19
C GLU A 26 4.27 4.40 0.42
N GLN A 27 4.40 5.43 1.26
CA GLN A 27 5.66 5.70 1.93
C GLN A 27 6.05 4.56 2.86
N ARG A 28 5.07 4.01 3.58
CA ARG A 28 5.35 2.85 4.43
C ARG A 28 5.78 1.65 3.61
N ALA A 29 5.15 1.45 2.46
CA ALA A 29 5.52 0.35 1.58
C ALA A 29 6.96 0.52 1.08
N GLN A 30 7.34 1.72 0.68
CA GLN A 30 8.70 2.00 0.24
C GLN A 30 9.70 1.68 1.35
N GLN A 31 9.38 2.06 2.57
CA GLN A 31 10.25 1.79 3.69
C GLN A 31 10.42 0.29 3.93
N ARG A 32 9.31 -0.46 3.88
CA ARG A 32 9.36 -1.89 4.11
C ARG A 32 10.09 -2.63 3.00
N ILE A 33 9.96 -2.15 1.77
CA ILE A 33 10.71 -2.71 0.65
C ILE A 33 12.21 -2.45 0.88
N HIS A 34 12.55 -1.24 1.28
CA HIS A 34 13.93 -0.87 1.52
C HIS A 34 14.54 -1.71 2.65
N GLU A 35 13.76 -2.05 3.65
CA GLU A 35 14.20 -2.87 4.78
C GLU A 35 14.23 -4.36 4.46
N GLY A 36 13.80 -4.75 3.28
CA GLY A 36 13.76 -6.16 2.91
C GLY A 36 12.58 -6.92 3.49
N ARG A 37 11.57 -6.22 4.03
CA ARG A 37 10.41 -6.87 4.64
C ARG A 37 9.29 -7.15 3.65
N LEU A 38 9.27 -6.44 2.54
CA LEU A 38 8.35 -6.68 1.44
C LEU A 38 9.14 -6.85 0.15
N PRO A 39 8.70 -7.73 -0.75
CA PRO A 39 9.40 -7.95 -2.00
C PRO A 39 9.05 -6.87 -3.01
N CYS A 40 9.86 -6.77 -4.06
CA CYS A 40 9.53 -5.99 -5.22
C CYS A 40 9.83 -6.85 -6.43
N THR A 41 8.82 -7.52 -6.93
CA THR A 41 8.98 -8.46 -8.03
C THR A 41 7.74 -8.38 -8.90
N THR A 42 7.90 -8.72 -10.17
CA THR A 42 6.78 -8.85 -11.09
C THR A 42 6.33 -10.30 -11.22
N ASP A 43 7.03 -11.20 -10.56
CA ASP A 43 6.76 -12.63 -10.66
C ASP A 43 6.08 -13.12 -9.40
N TYR A 44 4.76 -12.93 -9.36
CA TYR A 44 3.98 -13.35 -8.20
C TYR A 44 2.57 -13.71 -8.64
N ARG A 45 1.90 -14.46 -7.79
CA ARG A 45 0.48 -14.78 -7.96
C ARG A 45 -0.34 -13.96 -6.99
N THR A 46 -1.54 -13.58 -7.40
CA THR A 46 -2.44 -12.78 -6.58
C THR A 46 -3.81 -13.43 -6.52
N TRP A 47 -4.36 -13.47 -5.33
CA TRP A 47 -5.74 -13.88 -5.09
C TRP A 47 -6.46 -12.80 -4.31
N GLY A 48 -7.75 -12.62 -4.61
CA GLY A 48 -8.58 -11.72 -3.83
C GLY A 48 -9.66 -12.53 -3.12
N GLY A 49 -10.10 -12.06 -1.97
CA GLY A 49 -11.14 -12.72 -1.24
C GLY A 49 -11.51 -11.98 0.02
N ARG A 50 -12.16 -12.69 0.94
CA ARG A 50 -12.52 -12.13 2.22
C ARG A 50 -11.33 -12.12 3.14
N GLY A 51 -11.33 -11.14 4.06
CA GLY A 51 -10.29 -11.07 5.07
C GLY A 51 -10.22 -12.34 5.91
N SER A 52 -9.01 -12.72 6.26
CA SER A 52 -8.74 -13.95 7.00
C SER A 52 -8.57 -13.70 8.49
N ASN A 53 -8.74 -12.46 8.94
CA ASN A 53 -8.47 -12.05 10.32
C ASN A 53 -6.99 -12.14 10.69
N GLU A 54 -6.15 -12.05 9.67
CA GLU A 54 -4.70 -12.02 9.84
C GLU A 54 -4.18 -10.61 9.65
N PRO A 55 -3.01 -10.28 10.19
CA PRO A 55 -2.46 -8.94 10.03
C PRO A 55 -2.06 -8.66 8.58
N CYS A 56 -2.29 -7.41 8.17
CA CYS A 56 -1.86 -6.94 6.87
C CYS A 56 -0.33 -6.80 6.85
N ALA A 57 0.30 -7.24 5.78
CA ALA A 57 1.76 -7.19 5.67
C ALA A 57 2.30 -5.78 5.59
N LEU A 58 1.45 -4.81 5.25
CA LEU A 58 1.89 -3.42 5.13
C LEU A 58 1.59 -2.62 6.38
N CYS A 59 0.34 -2.62 6.84
CA CYS A 59 -0.06 -1.71 7.92
C CYS A 59 -0.16 -2.40 9.28
N ASP A 60 -0.02 -3.72 9.34
CA ASP A 60 -0.06 -4.54 10.54
C ASP A 60 -1.44 -4.62 11.19
N VAL A 61 -2.44 -3.97 10.64
CA VAL A 61 -3.80 -4.04 11.14
C VAL A 61 -4.46 -5.30 10.62
N ILE A 62 -5.27 -5.92 11.46
CA ILE A 62 -5.99 -7.15 11.10
C ILE A 62 -6.89 -6.88 9.89
N ILE A 63 -6.89 -7.78 8.93
CA ILE A 63 -7.77 -7.72 7.77
C ILE A 63 -9.04 -8.45 8.16
N ARG A 64 -10.11 -7.72 8.42
CA ARG A 64 -11.33 -8.28 8.95
C ARG A 64 -12.08 -9.07 7.89
N SER A 65 -12.93 -9.98 8.34
CA SER A 65 -13.67 -10.85 7.42
C SER A 65 -14.65 -10.10 6.53
N ASP A 66 -15.01 -8.86 6.90
CA ASP A 66 -15.89 -8.03 6.07
C ASP A 66 -15.11 -7.09 5.15
N GLU A 67 -13.79 -7.23 5.12
CA GLU A 67 -12.93 -6.44 4.24
C GLU A 67 -12.38 -7.32 3.13
N VAL A 68 -11.94 -6.68 2.04
CA VAL A 68 -11.29 -7.39 0.95
C VAL A 68 -9.83 -7.62 1.31
N GLU A 69 -9.40 -8.85 1.12
CA GLU A 69 -8.00 -9.21 1.32
C GLU A 69 -7.40 -9.61 -0.02
N TYR A 70 -6.20 -9.10 -0.31
CA TYR A 70 -5.40 -9.61 -1.41
C TYR A 70 -4.24 -10.40 -0.83
N GLU A 71 -4.07 -11.59 -1.35
CA GLU A 71 -2.96 -12.45 -0.95
C GLU A 71 -2.04 -12.59 -2.14
N ILE A 72 -0.75 -12.36 -1.95
CA ILE A 72 0.22 -12.59 -3.00
C ILE A 72 1.19 -13.68 -2.56
N GLU A 73 1.64 -14.45 -3.52
CA GLU A 73 2.62 -15.50 -3.31
C GLU A 73 3.79 -15.23 -4.22
N THR A 74 4.98 -15.15 -3.64
CA THR A 74 6.20 -14.96 -4.39
C THR A 74 7.09 -16.20 -4.24
N ILE A 75 7.98 -16.39 -5.21
CA ILE A 75 8.99 -17.43 -5.13
C ILE A 75 10.32 -16.72 -4.95
N GLU A 76 10.91 -16.92 -3.80
CA GLU A 76 12.16 -16.26 -3.42
C GLU A 76 13.25 -17.30 -3.21
N ALA A 77 14.47 -16.85 -3.02
CA ALA A 77 15.60 -17.75 -2.83
C ALA A 77 15.38 -18.70 -1.65
N SER A 78 14.69 -18.22 -0.62
CA SER A 78 14.39 -19.01 0.57
C SER A 78 13.14 -19.89 0.42
N GLY A 79 12.46 -19.83 -0.73
CA GLY A 79 11.25 -20.59 -0.96
C GLY A 79 10.06 -19.69 -1.21
N ARG A 80 8.88 -20.27 -1.07
CA ARG A 80 7.65 -19.49 -1.29
C ARG A 80 7.34 -18.64 -0.08
N ARG A 81 6.88 -17.43 -0.33
CA ARG A 81 6.43 -16.52 0.71
C ARG A 81 5.07 -16.01 0.35
N GLN A 82 4.23 -15.82 1.38
CA GLN A 82 2.89 -15.27 1.20
C GLN A 82 2.77 -13.98 1.99
N TYR A 83 2.05 -13.02 1.39
CA TYR A 83 1.80 -11.72 2.00
C TYR A 83 0.33 -11.41 1.84
N ARG A 84 -0.29 -10.89 2.90
CA ARG A 84 -1.69 -10.51 2.88
C ARG A 84 -1.81 -9.03 3.03
N PHE A 85 -2.70 -8.43 2.24
CA PHE A 85 -2.87 -6.98 2.23
C PHE A 85 -4.34 -6.61 2.22
N HIS A 86 -4.66 -5.50 2.89
CA HIS A 86 -5.90 -4.80 2.57
C HIS A 86 -5.83 -4.32 1.12
N PHE A 87 -6.98 -4.03 0.53
CA PHE A 87 -7.04 -3.56 -0.85
C PHE A 87 -6.14 -2.34 -1.08
N LEU A 88 -6.27 -1.31 -0.25
CA LEU A 88 -5.48 -0.10 -0.42
C LEU A 88 -3.99 -0.35 -0.16
N CYS A 89 -3.68 -1.25 0.74
CA CYS A 89 -2.29 -1.58 1.05
C CYS A 89 -1.63 -2.31 -0.11
N HIS A 90 -2.36 -3.20 -0.75
CA HIS A 90 -1.86 -3.90 -1.93
C HIS A 90 -1.55 -2.90 -3.05
N ASP A 91 -2.46 -1.96 -3.26
CA ASP A 91 -2.30 -0.94 -4.28
C ASP A 91 -1.07 -0.08 -3.98
N ALA A 92 -0.91 0.32 -2.72
CA ALA A 92 0.23 1.11 -2.29
C ALA A 92 1.54 0.35 -2.48
N TRP A 93 1.55 -0.95 -2.20
CA TRP A 93 2.73 -1.76 -2.40
C TRP A 93 3.12 -1.81 -3.88
N GLN A 94 2.15 -1.99 -4.77
CA GLN A 94 2.44 -2.01 -6.20
C GLN A 94 3.01 -0.68 -6.68
N SER A 95 2.43 0.43 -6.22
CA SER A 95 2.93 1.75 -6.56
C SER A 95 4.34 1.96 -6.06
N ALA A 96 4.62 1.52 -4.83
CA ALA A 96 5.93 1.68 -4.23
C ALA A 96 6.98 0.89 -5.01
N CYS A 97 6.65 -0.32 -5.46
CA CYS A 97 7.58 -1.12 -6.25
C CYS A 97 7.96 -0.43 -7.55
N THR A 98 7.00 0.23 -8.18
CA THR A 98 7.26 0.95 -9.41
C THR A 98 8.25 2.09 -9.19
N GLN A 99 8.17 2.73 -8.03
CA GLN A 99 9.00 3.90 -7.74
C GLN A 99 10.40 3.55 -7.28
N VAL A 100 10.58 2.40 -6.64
CA VAL A 100 11.91 2.04 -6.13
C VAL A 100 12.73 1.24 -7.15
N SER A 101 12.13 0.81 -8.22
CA SER A 101 12.86 0.07 -9.26
C SER A 101 13.43 0.99 -10.37
#